data_995d1bcf5aa8f50f06d7965eebc5a64b
#
_entry.id   995d1bcf5aa8f50f06d7965eebc5a64b
#
_cell.length_a   1.000
_cell.length_b   1.000
_cell.length_c   1.000
_cell.angle_alpha   90.00
_cell.angle_beta   90.00
_cell.angle_gamma   90.00
#
_symmetry.space_group_name_H-M   'P 1'
#
loop_
_entity.id
_entity.type
_entity.pdbx_description
1 polymer ?
#
loop_
_entity_poly.entity_id
_entity_poly.type
_entity_poly.pdbx_seq_one_letter_code
_entity_poly.pdbx_strand_id
1 'polypeptide(L)'
;TKTLSKKGVFPLAEFNRVLQVNLVGTFNVLRYAAEQMAKNEIVDGERGVIINTASIAAYEGQMGQAAYSASKGGVVGMTLPIARDLSTYGIRVNTIVPGLIHTPLFDSLDPNVIASLSASVLNPQRLGRPEEIAHTAVFIIENAYVNGECIRVDGGIRMQPR
;
A
#
# COMPACT_ATOMS: atom_id res chain seq x y z
N THR A 1 13.98 -11.09 -4.98
CA THR A 1 14.99 -12.17 -4.82
C THR A 1 14.49 -13.20 -3.83
N LYS A 2 14.65 -14.51 -4.13
CA LYS A 2 14.26 -15.59 -3.22
C LYS A 2 15.17 -15.60 -1.99
N THR A 3 14.62 -15.99 -0.83
CA THR A 3 15.36 -16.11 0.44
C THR A 3 16.60 -17.01 0.30
N LEU A 4 16.46 -18.09 -0.46
CA LEU A 4 17.55 -18.96 -0.89
C LEU A 4 17.41 -19.26 -2.38
N SER A 5 18.53 -19.18 -3.12
CA SER A 5 18.62 -19.48 -4.55
C SER A 5 19.91 -20.23 -4.86
N LYS A 6 20.10 -20.66 -6.12
CA LYS A 6 21.37 -21.25 -6.57
C LYS A 6 22.58 -20.30 -6.42
N LYS A 7 22.33 -18.99 -6.32
CA LYS A 7 23.35 -17.95 -6.12
C LYS A 7 23.65 -17.67 -4.64
N GLY A 8 23.02 -18.40 -3.72
CA GLY A 8 23.17 -18.23 -2.27
C GLY A 8 21.96 -17.59 -1.60
N VAL A 9 22.17 -17.14 -0.38
CA VAL A 9 21.16 -16.49 0.46
C VAL A 9 20.85 -15.06 -0.01
N PHE A 10 19.64 -14.57 0.26
CA PHE A 10 19.27 -13.20 -0.03
C PHE A 10 20.11 -12.23 0.82
N PRO A 11 20.85 -11.28 0.21
CA PRO A 11 21.69 -10.35 0.96
C PRO A 11 20.85 -9.47 1.92
N LEU A 12 21.24 -9.43 3.19
CA LEU A 12 20.54 -8.66 4.21
C LEU A 12 20.54 -7.16 3.89
N ALA A 13 21.58 -6.65 3.24
CA ALA A 13 21.66 -5.26 2.80
C ALA A 13 20.53 -4.90 1.81
N GLU A 14 20.21 -5.78 0.87
CA GLU A 14 19.10 -5.58 -0.07
C GLU A 14 17.74 -5.64 0.63
N PHE A 15 17.56 -6.57 1.55
CA PHE A 15 16.37 -6.66 2.39
C PHE A 15 16.16 -5.35 3.16
N ASN A 16 17.18 -4.89 3.87
CA ASN A 16 17.15 -3.65 4.64
C ASN A 16 16.86 -2.43 3.76
N ARG A 17 17.44 -2.36 2.55
CA ARG A 17 17.17 -1.27 1.61
C ARG A 17 15.69 -1.16 1.24
N VAL A 18 15.03 -2.29 0.98
CA VAL A 18 13.59 -2.31 0.68
C VAL A 18 12.76 -1.82 1.87
N LEU A 19 13.08 -2.26 3.08
CA LEU A 19 12.43 -1.80 4.30
C LEU A 19 12.65 -0.31 4.55
N GLN A 20 13.88 0.16 4.39
CA GLN A 20 14.22 1.59 4.59
C GLN A 20 13.43 2.49 3.63
N VAL A 21 13.34 2.13 2.35
CA VAL A 21 12.60 2.93 1.37
C VAL A 21 11.09 2.84 1.59
N ASN A 22 10.53 1.63 1.66
CA ASN A 22 9.09 1.44 1.61
C ASN A 22 8.40 1.64 2.95
N LEU A 23 9.02 1.20 4.05
CA LEU A 23 8.40 1.23 5.38
C LEU A 23 8.89 2.42 6.19
N VAL A 24 10.20 2.52 6.40
CA VAL A 24 10.78 3.61 7.19
C VAL A 24 10.54 4.95 6.51
N GLY A 25 10.68 5.02 5.18
CA GLY A 25 10.38 6.21 4.37
C GLY A 25 8.92 6.66 4.52
N THR A 26 7.97 5.73 4.44
CA THR A 26 6.54 6.03 4.66
C THR A 26 6.30 6.59 6.06
N PHE A 27 6.82 5.94 7.10
CA PHE A 27 6.68 6.42 8.48
C PHE A 27 7.35 7.78 8.68
N ASN A 28 8.53 7.99 8.06
CA ASN A 28 9.26 9.24 8.19
C ASN A 28 8.48 10.45 7.61
N VAL A 29 7.86 10.29 6.44
CA VAL A 29 7.00 11.32 5.85
C VAL A 29 5.75 11.51 6.70
N LEU A 30 5.10 10.42 7.11
CA LEU A 30 3.87 10.44 7.89
C LEU A 30 4.03 11.22 9.21
N ARG A 31 5.10 10.96 9.97
CA ARG A 31 5.31 11.62 11.28
C ARG A 31 5.47 13.14 11.16
N TYR A 32 6.12 13.63 10.10
CA TYR A 32 6.25 15.06 9.85
C TYR A 32 4.95 15.67 9.29
N ALA A 33 4.22 14.94 8.45
CA ALA A 33 2.91 15.36 8.00
C ALA A 33 1.94 15.52 9.18
N ALA A 34 1.92 14.54 10.09
CA ALA A 34 1.10 14.60 11.31
C ALA A 34 1.46 15.80 12.19
N GLU A 35 2.77 16.08 12.37
CA GLU A 35 3.24 17.25 13.12
C GLU A 35 2.73 18.56 12.52
N GLN A 36 2.70 18.68 11.19
CA GLN A 36 2.17 19.88 10.54
C GLN A 36 0.65 19.93 10.60
N MET A 37 -0.04 18.82 10.33
CA MET A 37 -1.51 18.74 10.41
C MET A 37 -2.03 19.08 11.81
N ALA A 38 -1.32 18.69 12.87
CA ALA A 38 -1.69 19.00 14.24
C ALA A 38 -1.77 20.53 14.54
N LYS A 39 -1.13 21.35 13.72
CA LYS A 39 -1.16 22.83 13.81
C LYS A 39 -2.33 23.46 13.07
N ASN A 40 -3.05 22.72 12.25
CA ASN A 40 -4.23 23.22 11.53
C ASN A 40 -5.36 23.55 12.51
N GLU A 41 -6.21 24.47 12.12
CA GLU A 41 -7.50 24.65 12.77
C GLU A 41 -8.38 23.41 12.55
N ILE A 42 -9.25 23.13 13.51
CA ILE A 42 -10.22 22.04 13.38
C ILE A 42 -11.36 22.50 12.48
N VAL A 43 -11.62 21.73 11.42
CA VAL A 43 -12.80 21.91 10.56
C VAL A 43 -13.61 20.62 10.62
N ASP A 44 -14.87 20.72 11.04
CA ASP A 44 -15.80 19.59 11.20
C ASP A 44 -15.24 18.43 12.05
N GLY A 45 -14.40 18.77 13.04
CA GLY A 45 -13.78 17.78 13.94
C GLY A 45 -12.45 17.20 13.44
N GLU A 46 -11.97 17.60 12.27
CA GLU A 46 -10.74 17.09 11.67
C GLU A 46 -9.67 18.16 11.46
N ARG A 47 -8.40 17.75 11.51
CA ARG A 47 -7.23 18.53 11.10
C ARG A 47 -6.55 17.99 9.85
N GLY A 48 -6.86 16.76 9.47
CA GLY A 48 -6.31 16.16 8.27
C GLY A 48 -6.55 14.66 8.17
N VAL A 49 -6.18 14.11 7.02
CA VAL A 49 -6.22 12.68 6.74
C VAL A 49 -4.92 12.24 6.08
N ILE A 50 -4.39 11.13 6.54
CA ILE A 50 -3.20 10.49 5.98
C ILE A 50 -3.64 9.22 5.27
N ILE A 51 -3.20 9.05 4.02
CA ILE A 51 -3.50 7.89 3.21
C ILE A 51 -2.16 7.27 2.78
N ASN A 52 -1.86 6.11 3.32
CA ASN A 52 -0.69 5.32 2.94
C ASN A 52 -1.02 4.39 1.77
N THR A 53 0.02 3.92 1.08
CA THR A 53 -0.11 2.93 0.01
C THR A 53 0.66 1.67 0.37
N ALA A 54 -0.08 0.57 0.62
CA ALA A 54 0.48 -0.75 0.79
C ALA A 54 0.52 -1.52 -0.55
N SER A 55 0.15 -2.78 -0.54
CA SER A 55 -0.01 -3.68 -1.68
C SER A 55 -0.70 -4.95 -1.23
N ILE A 56 -1.39 -5.65 -2.12
CA ILE A 56 -1.88 -7.02 -1.86
C ILE A 56 -0.75 -7.98 -1.49
N ALA A 57 0.49 -7.69 -1.92
CA ALA A 57 1.68 -8.45 -1.52
C ALA A 57 1.95 -8.41 0.00
N ALA A 58 1.31 -7.51 0.76
CA ALA A 58 1.33 -7.52 2.22
C ALA A 58 0.67 -8.78 2.79
N TYR A 59 -0.28 -9.36 2.07
CA TYR A 59 -1.07 -10.53 2.47
C TYR A 59 -0.72 -11.78 1.68
N GLU A 60 -0.44 -11.62 0.39
CA GLU A 60 -0.31 -12.70 -0.59
C GLU A 60 0.99 -12.56 -1.39
N GLY A 61 2.11 -12.39 -0.68
CA GLY A 61 3.42 -12.24 -1.32
C GLY A 61 3.83 -13.47 -2.11
N GLN A 62 4.31 -13.22 -3.32
CA GLN A 62 4.80 -14.26 -4.23
C GLN A 62 6.24 -14.67 -3.90
N MET A 63 6.72 -15.75 -4.51
CA MET A 63 8.10 -16.18 -4.41
C MET A 63 9.06 -15.05 -4.79
N GLY A 64 10.02 -14.75 -3.92
CA GLY A 64 11.00 -13.68 -4.13
C GLY A 64 10.56 -12.29 -3.62
N GLN A 65 9.38 -12.17 -3.03
CA GLN A 65 8.84 -10.92 -2.52
C GLN A 65 9.00 -10.73 -1.00
N ALA A 66 9.80 -11.54 -0.29
CA ALA A 66 9.89 -11.49 1.16
C ALA A 66 10.14 -10.08 1.72
N ALA A 67 11.11 -9.34 1.19
CA ALA A 67 11.40 -7.97 1.62
C ALA A 67 10.26 -6.99 1.27
N TYR A 68 9.70 -7.11 0.06
CA TYR A 68 8.59 -6.28 -0.38
C TYR A 68 7.34 -6.53 0.47
N SER A 69 6.98 -7.80 0.67
CA SER A 69 5.83 -8.18 1.51
C SER A 69 6.01 -7.74 2.96
N ALA A 70 7.22 -7.90 3.52
CA ALA A 70 7.54 -7.39 4.86
C ALA A 70 7.36 -5.87 4.96
N SER A 71 7.85 -5.12 3.95
CA SER A 71 7.71 -3.67 3.93
C SER A 71 6.26 -3.22 3.83
N LYS A 72 5.47 -3.83 2.97
CA LYS A 72 4.05 -3.49 2.76
C LYS A 72 3.16 -4.03 3.89
N GLY A 73 3.50 -5.18 4.47
CA GLY A 73 2.90 -5.70 5.69
C GLY A 73 3.15 -4.79 6.89
N GLY A 74 4.33 -4.18 6.98
CA GLY A 74 4.65 -3.15 7.98
C GLY A 74 3.76 -1.91 7.84
N VAL A 75 3.52 -1.43 6.61
CA VAL A 75 2.60 -0.31 6.35
C VAL A 75 1.19 -0.65 6.81
N VAL A 76 0.71 -1.84 6.50
CA VAL A 76 -0.60 -2.34 6.98
C VAL A 76 -0.63 -2.38 8.51
N GLY A 77 0.39 -2.99 9.13
CA GLY A 77 0.45 -3.18 10.59
C GLY A 77 0.51 -1.87 11.37
N MET A 78 1.14 -0.81 10.83
CA MET A 78 1.23 0.47 11.51
C MET A 78 -0.01 1.38 11.32
N THR A 79 -0.94 1.04 10.43
CA THR A 79 -2.09 1.88 10.10
C THR A 79 -2.98 2.14 11.32
N LEU A 80 -3.49 1.10 11.96
CA LEU A 80 -4.38 1.24 13.11
C LEU A 80 -3.70 1.84 14.36
N PRO A 81 -2.49 1.43 14.77
CA PRO A 81 -1.79 2.08 15.88
C PRO A 81 -1.62 3.58 15.69
N ILE A 82 -1.19 4.00 14.49
CA ILE A 82 -1.01 5.44 14.21
C ILE A 82 -2.35 6.18 14.18
N ALA A 83 -3.41 5.57 13.63
CA ALA A 83 -4.75 6.15 13.69
C ALA A 83 -5.22 6.38 15.14
N ARG A 84 -4.88 5.46 16.05
CA ARG A 84 -5.15 5.60 17.49
C ARG A 84 -4.34 6.71 18.13
N ASP A 85 -3.03 6.77 17.84
CA ASP A 85 -2.14 7.81 18.37
C ASP A 85 -2.60 9.22 17.95
N LEU A 86 -3.07 9.37 16.71
CA LEU A 86 -3.44 10.64 16.12
C LEU A 86 -4.93 11.04 16.32
N SER A 87 -5.74 10.17 16.90
CA SER A 87 -7.18 10.41 17.10
C SER A 87 -7.47 11.65 17.93
N THR A 88 -6.69 11.89 18.99
CA THR A 88 -6.85 13.07 19.86
C THR A 88 -6.47 14.38 19.15
N TYR A 89 -5.72 14.29 18.05
CA TYR A 89 -5.38 15.45 17.21
C TYR A 89 -6.40 15.70 16.09
N GLY A 90 -7.43 14.86 15.94
CA GLY A 90 -8.36 14.96 14.83
C GLY A 90 -7.74 14.62 13.48
N ILE A 91 -6.79 13.69 13.45
CA ILE A 91 -6.13 13.24 12.22
C ILE A 91 -6.47 11.77 11.99
N ARG A 92 -7.06 11.47 10.83
CA ARG A 92 -7.35 10.08 10.41
C ARG A 92 -6.17 9.48 9.66
N VAL A 93 -6.02 8.16 9.74
CA VAL A 93 -4.99 7.41 9.02
C VAL A 93 -5.60 6.15 8.42
N ASN A 94 -5.50 6.03 7.11
CA ASN A 94 -5.96 4.87 6.37
C ASN A 94 -4.89 4.41 5.37
N THR A 95 -5.04 3.21 4.86
CA THR A 95 -4.12 2.64 3.87
C THR A 95 -4.91 2.07 2.70
N ILE A 96 -4.56 2.44 1.47
CA ILE A 96 -5.04 1.78 0.27
C ILE A 96 -4.11 0.60 -0.02
N VAL A 97 -4.71 -0.53 -0.40
CA VAL A 97 -4.02 -1.78 -0.72
C VAL A 97 -4.32 -2.13 -2.18
N PRO A 98 -3.55 -1.58 -3.14
CA PRO A 98 -3.77 -1.85 -4.56
C PRO A 98 -3.46 -3.29 -4.93
N GLY A 99 -4.23 -3.80 -5.89
CA GLY A 99 -3.91 -5.00 -6.66
C GLY A 99 -2.97 -4.70 -7.82
N LEU A 100 -3.25 -5.32 -8.96
CA LEU A 100 -2.51 -5.11 -10.20
C LEU A 100 -3.09 -3.89 -10.94
N ILE A 101 -2.41 -2.76 -10.86
CA ILE A 101 -2.84 -1.49 -11.46
C ILE A 101 -1.99 -1.18 -12.68
N HIS A 102 -2.63 -0.89 -13.81
CA HIS A 102 -1.96 -0.49 -15.05
C HIS A 102 -1.30 0.88 -14.86
N THR A 103 0.00 0.90 -14.79
CA THR A 103 0.84 2.09 -14.65
C THR A 103 1.90 2.06 -15.75
N PRO A 104 2.64 3.15 -16.01
CA PRO A 104 3.72 3.14 -16.99
C PRO A 104 4.77 2.03 -16.80
N LEU A 105 4.88 1.49 -15.58
CA LEU A 105 5.74 0.33 -15.31
C LEU A 105 5.29 -0.91 -16.10
N PHE A 106 3.99 -1.07 -16.35
CA PHE A 106 3.44 -2.18 -17.13
C PHE A 106 3.63 -2.00 -18.64
N ASP A 107 3.81 -0.77 -19.14
CA ASP A 107 3.95 -0.49 -20.57
C ASP A 107 5.21 -1.14 -21.17
N SER A 108 6.21 -1.46 -20.33
CA SER A 108 7.43 -2.14 -20.72
C SER A 108 7.32 -3.69 -20.73
N LEU A 109 6.21 -4.24 -20.27
CA LEU A 109 6.01 -5.69 -20.22
C LEU A 109 5.48 -6.26 -21.53
N ASP A 110 5.79 -7.54 -21.78
CA ASP A 110 5.23 -8.28 -22.91
C ASP A 110 3.69 -8.29 -22.81
N PRO A 111 2.96 -8.02 -23.93
CA PRO A 111 1.50 -8.05 -23.95
C PRO A 111 0.89 -9.37 -23.45
N ASN A 112 1.55 -10.51 -23.66
CA ASN A 112 1.10 -11.81 -23.15
C ASN A 112 1.19 -11.88 -21.62
N VAL A 113 2.18 -11.24 -21.02
CA VAL A 113 2.31 -11.14 -19.57
C VAL A 113 1.17 -10.29 -19.01
N ILE A 114 0.88 -9.15 -19.63
CA ILE A 114 -0.25 -8.28 -19.24
C ILE A 114 -1.57 -9.03 -19.35
N ALA A 115 -1.79 -9.78 -20.45
CA ALA A 115 -2.99 -10.58 -20.65
C ALA A 115 -3.12 -11.66 -19.56
N SER A 116 -2.04 -12.36 -19.22
CA SER A 116 -2.01 -13.38 -18.17
C SER A 116 -2.33 -12.79 -16.79
N LEU A 117 -1.75 -11.64 -16.46
CA LEU A 117 -2.03 -10.93 -15.21
C LEU A 117 -3.48 -10.46 -15.16
N SER A 118 -4.00 -9.91 -16.25
CA SER A 118 -5.40 -9.48 -16.36
C SER A 118 -6.37 -10.65 -16.15
N ALA A 119 -6.07 -11.82 -16.71
CA ALA A 119 -6.88 -13.02 -16.55
C ALA A 119 -6.93 -13.55 -15.11
N SER A 120 -5.97 -13.18 -14.27
CA SER A 120 -5.93 -13.58 -12.86
C SER A 120 -6.83 -12.70 -11.97
N VAL A 121 -7.29 -11.55 -12.47
CA VAL A 121 -8.24 -10.67 -11.76
C VAL A 121 -9.65 -11.21 -11.95
N LEU A 122 -10.43 -11.31 -10.86
CA LEU A 122 -11.71 -11.97 -10.90
C LEU A 122 -12.79 -11.12 -11.59
N ASN A 123 -12.99 -9.89 -11.14
CA ASN A 123 -13.98 -8.99 -11.70
C ASN A 123 -13.70 -7.52 -11.33
N PRO A 124 -13.60 -6.61 -12.30
CA PRO A 124 -13.56 -6.86 -13.75
C PRO A 124 -12.25 -7.57 -14.15
N GLN A 125 -12.31 -8.46 -15.15
CA GLN A 125 -11.16 -9.25 -15.58
C GLN A 125 -10.19 -8.42 -16.42
N ARG A 126 -9.50 -7.50 -15.77
CA ARG A 126 -8.50 -6.58 -16.32
C ARG A 126 -7.61 -6.05 -15.20
N LEU A 127 -6.51 -5.43 -15.55
CA LEU A 127 -5.76 -4.59 -14.60
C LEU A 127 -6.63 -3.41 -14.13
N GLY A 128 -6.47 -3.02 -12.88
CA GLY A 128 -7.07 -1.80 -12.34
C GLY A 128 -6.50 -0.56 -13.02
N ARG A 129 -7.24 0.54 -12.97
CA ARG A 129 -6.80 1.85 -13.48
C ARG A 129 -6.33 2.74 -12.35
N PRO A 130 -5.35 3.63 -12.57
CA PRO A 130 -4.91 4.59 -11.56
C PRO A 130 -6.06 5.43 -10.98
N GLU A 131 -7.07 5.77 -11.80
CA GLU A 131 -8.24 6.54 -11.39
C GLU A 131 -9.09 5.80 -10.35
N GLU A 132 -9.10 4.46 -10.36
CA GLU A 132 -9.83 3.66 -9.36
C GLU A 132 -9.17 3.74 -7.98
N ILE A 133 -7.83 3.85 -7.94
CA ILE A 133 -7.09 4.13 -6.70
C ILE A 133 -7.33 5.57 -6.24
N ALA A 134 -7.29 6.54 -7.16
CA ALA A 134 -7.56 7.95 -6.87
C ALA A 134 -9.00 8.13 -6.32
N HIS A 135 -9.99 7.47 -6.91
CA HIS A 135 -11.37 7.50 -6.43
C HIS A 135 -11.51 6.94 -5.00
N THR A 136 -10.76 5.89 -4.68
CA THR A 136 -10.71 5.37 -3.30
C THR A 136 -10.09 6.37 -2.33
N ALA A 137 -9.05 7.10 -2.76
CA ALA A 137 -8.47 8.16 -1.95
C ALA A 137 -9.48 9.30 -1.69
N VAL A 138 -10.22 9.73 -2.72
CA VAL A 138 -11.29 10.73 -2.58
C VAL A 138 -12.36 10.23 -1.61
N PHE A 139 -12.81 8.97 -1.74
CA PHE A 139 -13.76 8.38 -0.80
C PHE A 139 -13.27 8.44 0.65
N ILE A 140 -11.98 8.12 0.90
CA ILE A 140 -11.39 8.20 2.25
C ILE A 140 -11.37 9.64 2.76
N ILE A 141 -11.07 10.60 1.88
CA ILE A 141 -11.04 12.03 2.24
C ILE A 141 -12.43 12.51 2.66
N GLU A 142 -13.43 12.21 1.84
CA GLU A 142 -14.80 12.71 2.02
C GLU A 142 -15.60 11.99 3.13
N ASN A 143 -15.22 10.76 3.47
CA ASN A 143 -15.91 9.96 4.48
C ASN A 143 -15.17 10.00 5.82
N ALA A 144 -15.53 10.95 6.66
CA ALA A 144 -14.93 11.16 7.99
C ALA A 144 -15.05 9.96 8.94
N TYR A 145 -15.95 9.01 8.66
CA TYR A 145 -16.13 7.82 9.51
C TYR A 145 -15.18 6.64 9.14
N VAL A 146 -14.38 6.81 8.08
CA VAL A 146 -13.35 5.83 7.68
C VAL A 146 -12.02 6.19 8.34
N ASN A 147 -11.60 5.42 9.33
CA ASN A 147 -10.35 5.63 10.06
C ASN A 147 -9.72 4.30 10.53
N GLY A 148 -8.42 4.17 10.42
CA GLY A 148 -7.66 3.01 10.86
C GLY A 148 -7.76 1.79 9.94
N GLU A 149 -8.27 1.96 8.71
CA GLU A 149 -8.63 0.87 7.81
C GLU A 149 -7.62 0.69 6.67
N CYS A 150 -7.50 -0.57 6.22
CA CYS A 150 -6.73 -0.95 5.04
C CYS A 150 -7.68 -1.42 3.95
N ILE A 151 -7.91 -0.59 2.93
CA ILE A 151 -8.92 -0.83 1.88
C ILE A 151 -8.25 -1.46 0.67
N ARG A 152 -8.64 -2.71 0.34
CA ARG A 152 -8.19 -3.41 -0.87
C ARG A 152 -8.94 -2.86 -2.10
N VAL A 153 -8.17 -2.58 -3.16
CA VAL A 153 -8.69 -2.18 -4.47
C VAL A 153 -7.99 -3.04 -5.52
N ASP A 154 -8.54 -4.23 -5.76
CA ASP A 154 -7.80 -5.30 -6.43
C ASP A 154 -8.63 -6.21 -7.36
N GLY A 155 -9.90 -5.89 -7.62
CA GLY A 155 -10.77 -6.72 -8.47
C GLY A 155 -10.99 -8.14 -7.95
N GLY A 156 -10.77 -8.38 -6.65
CA GLY A 156 -10.95 -9.69 -6.01
C GLY A 156 -9.78 -10.66 -6.22
N ILE A 157 -8.67 -10.21 -6.81
CA ILE A 157 -7.51 -11.08 -7.03
C ILE A 157 -6.93 -11.62 -5.71
N ARG A 158 -6.47 -12.87 -5.75
CA ARG A 158 -5.61 -13.47 -4.74
C ARG A 158 -4.37 -14.02 -5.46
N MET A 159 -3.21 -13.44 -5.11
CA MET A 159 -1.97 -13.75 -5.83
C MET A 159 -1.58 -15.21 -5.64
N GLN A 160 -1.30 -15.86 -6.77
CA GLN A 160 -0.73 -17.20 -6.75
C GLN A 160 0.75 -17.15 -6.32
N PRO A 161 1.33 -18.27 -5.85
CA PRO A 161 2.73 -18.30 -5.39
C PRO A 161 3.75 -17.89 -6.45
N ARG A 162 3.36 -17.94 -7.74
CA ARG A 162 4.17 -17.55 -8.90
C ARG A 162 3.32 -16.81 -9.91
#